data_2c0051305e71bea169238994bb303263
#
_entry.id   2c0051305e71bea169238994bb303263
#
_cell.length_a   1.000
_cell.length_b   1.000
_cell.length_c   1.000
_cell.angle_alpha   90.00
_cell.angle_beta   90.00
_cell.angle_gamma   90.00
#
_symmetry.space_group_name_H-M   'P 1'
#
loop_
_entity.id
_entity.type
_entity.pdbx_description
1 polymer ?
#
loop_
_entity_poly.entity_id
_entity_poly.type
_entity_poly.pdbx_seq_one_letter_code
_entity_poly.pdbx_strand_id
1 'polypeptide(L)'
;MAARVCLVHYHEVGLKGKNRAHFEHILMDNIKAALAAFSVNAVSRISGYILVTFNEHQADEAARVIRTVPGVARVSLAYHTNRNPQEYCAAAVKALREFGPFESFKVHAKRSNTDYELTSIDINRQVGEVLCEAFPDKKVQMYDPDAMVHVLVVQ
;
A
#
# COMPACT_ATOMS: atom_id res chain seq x y z
N MET A 1 1.14 14.21 -9.45
CA MET A 1 1.06 12.78 -9.81
C MET A 1 1.53 11.91 -8.66
N ALA A 2 0.79 10.87 -8.34
CA ALA A 2 1.10 10.03 -7.19
C ALA A 2 2.39 9.21 -7.43
N ALA A 3 3.27 9.21 -6.44
CA ALA A 3 4.51 8.46 -6.50
C ALA A 3 4.26 6.99 -6.15
N ARG A 4 4.94 6.08 -6.85
CA ARG A 4 4.87 4.66 -6.56
C ARG A 4 5.83 4.30 -5.44
N VAL A 5 5.36 3.51 -4.49
CA VAL A 5 6.11 3.15 -3.30
C VAL A 5 6.00 1.66 -3.03
N CYS A 6 6.90 1.14 -2.19
CA CYS A 6 6.82 -0.23 -1.72
C CYS A 6 6.26 -0.26 -0.31
N LEU A 7 5.24 -1.09 -0.10
CA LEU A 7 4.68 -1.36 1.21
C LEU A 7 5.07 -2.77 1.61
N VAL A 8 5.91 -2.88 2.63
CA VAL A 8 6.50 -4.15 3.04
C VAL A 8 5.70 -4.76 4.18
N HIS A 9 5.22 -5.97 3.96
CA HIS A 9 4.53 -6.76 4.97
C HIS A 9 5.52 -7.77 5.55
N TYR A 10 5.58 -7.87 6.87
CA TYR A 10 6.51 -8.78 7.52
C TYR A 10 5.76 -9.81 8.37
N HIS A 11 6.45 -10.89 8.71
CA HIS A 11 5.89 -11.96 9.52
C HIS A 11 5.74 -11.48 10.97
N GLU A 12 4.51 -11.51 11.48
CA GLU A 12 4.19 -11.01 12.82
C GLU A 12 4.10 -12.11 13.88
N VAL A 13 4.26 -13.37 13.49
CA VAL A 13 4.10 -14.50 14.39
C VAL A 13 5.12 -14.41 15.54
N GLY A 14 4.63 -14.40 16.77
CA GLY A 14 5.47 -14.33 17.96
C GLY A 14 6.01 -12.96 18.32
N LEU A 15 5.67 -11.92 17.54
CA LEU A 15 6.13 -10.56 17.81
C LEU A 15 5.16 -9.83 18.73
N LYS A 16 5.69 -9.35 19.87
CA LYS A 16 4.91 -8.57 20.84
C LYS A 16 5.77 -7.48 21.47
N GLY A 17 5.20 -6.27 21.61
CA GLY A 17 5.83 -5.17 22.34
C GLY A 17 7.25 -4.85 21.86
N LYS A 18 8.22 -4.97 22.76
CA LYS A 18 9.63 -4.64 22.49
C LYS A 18 10.24 -5.54 21.41
N ASN A 19 9.81 -6.79 21.33
CA ASN A 19 10.30 -7.72 20.31
C ASN A 19 9.89 -7.24 18.91
N ARG A 20 8.68 -6.73 18.77
CA ARG A 20 8.21 -6.18 17.49
C ARG A 20 9.07 -4.98 17.08
N ALA A 21 9.27 -4.03 17.97
CA ALA A 21 10.05 -2.83 17.67
C ALA A 21 11.49 -3.17 17.28
N HIS A 22 12.08 -4.10 17.99
CA HIS A 22 13.45 -4.56 17.72
C HIS A 22 13.53 -5.25 16.34
N PHE A 23 12.58 -6.14 16.06
CA PHE A 23 12.50 -6.84 14.78
C PHE A 23 12.31 -5.85 13.63
N GLU A 24 11.39 -4.90 13.78
CA GLU A 24 11.12 -3.89 12.76
C GLU A 24 12.37 -3.04 12.47
N HIS A 25 13.11 -2.68 13.52
CA HIS A 25 14.33 -1.89 13.38
C HIS A 25 15.40 -2.65 12.58
N ILE A 26 15.62 -3.91 12.93
CA ILE A 26 16.58 -4.77 12.22
C ILE A 26 16.13 -4.96 10.76
N LEU A 27 14.85 -5.21 10.55
CA LEU A 27 14.32 -5.39 9.20
C LEU A 27 14.48 -4.15 8.35
N MET A 28 14.22 -2.97 8.92
CA MET A 28 14.42 -1.70 8.23
C MET A 28 15.89 -1.49 7.85
N ASP A 29 16.82 -1.81 8.74
CA ASP A 29 18.24 -1.72 8.45
C ASP A 29 18.65 -2.69 7.34
N ASN A 30 18.13 -3.90 7.36
CA ASN A 30 18.40 -4.91 6.32
C ASN A 30 17.84 -4.49 4.97
N ILE A 31 16.67 -3.87 4.96
CA ILE A 31 16.08 -3.33 3.73
C ILE A 31 16.95 -2.20 3.17
N LYS A 32 17.38 -1.27 4.03
CA LYS A 32 18.27 -0.19 3.60
C LYS A 32 19.57 -0.72 3.01
N ALA A 33 20.15 -1.73 3.64
CA ALA A 33 21.38 -2.35 3.14
C ALA A 33 21.17 -3.03 1.78
N ALA A 34 20.06 -3.76 1.63
CA ALA A 34 19.73 -4.43 0.38
C ALA A 34 19.47 -3.45 -0.76
N LEU A 35 19.00 -2.25 -0.43
CA LEU A 35 18.68 -1.20 -1.41
C LEU A 35 19.80 -0.17 -1.56
N ALA A 36 21.04 -0.51 -1.23
CA ALA A 36 22.17 0.44 -1.29
C ALA A 36 22.38 1.01 -2.70
N ALA A 37 22.02 0.27 -3.75
CA ALA A 37 22.17 0.73 -5.13
C ALA A 37 20.99 1.57 -5.62
N PHE A 38 19.96 1.72 -4.82
CA PHE A 38 18.74 2.45 -5.18
C PHE A 38 18.74 3.83 -4.53
N SER A 39 18.01 4.76 -5.15
CA SER A 39 17.84 6.11 -4.62
C SER A 39 16.67 6.16 -3.66
N VAL A 40 16.88 5.62 -2.45
CA VAL A 40 15.85 5.55 -1.43
C VAL A 40 15.67 6.90 -0.76
N ASN A 41 14.44 7.39 -0.72
CA ASN A 41 14.11 8.63 -0.01
C ASN A 41 13.94 8.37 1.49
N ALA A 42 13.13 7.38 1.85
CA ALA A 42 12.86 7.06 3.25
C ALA A 42 12.44 5.61 3.41
N VAL A 43 12.78 5.04 4.56
CA VAL A 43 12.27 3.74 5.04
C VAL A 43 11.65 4.04 6.40
N SER A 44 10.34 3.86 6.52
CA SER A 44 9.62 4.21 7.73
C SER A 44 8.58 3.16 8.10
N ARG A 45 8.25 3.11 9.40
CA ARG A 45 7.22 2.22 9.90
C ARG A 45 5.87 2.92 9.86
N ILE A 46 4.86 2.24 9.32
CA ILE A 46 3.49 2.76 9.25
C ILE A 46 2.52 1.63 9.61
N SER A 47 1.82 1.76 10.74
CA SER A 47 0.70 0.86 11.09
C SER A 47 0.92 -0.63 10.85
N GLY A 48 2.07 -1.15 11.27
CA GLY A 48 2.37 -2.57 11.09
C GLY A 48 2.97 -2.92 9.74
N TYR A 49 3.29 -1.93 8.92
CA TYR A 49 3.98 -2.09 7.65
C TYR A 49 5.25 -1.26 7.64
N ILE A 50 6.13 -1.56 6.70
CA ILE A 50 7.28 -0.71 6.42
C ILE A 50 7.08 -0.08 5.06
N LEU A 51 7.13 1.24 5.00
CA LEU A 51 6.97 2.00 3.77
C LEU A 51 8.34 2.41 3.25
N VAL A 52 8.61 2.10 1.99
CA VAL A 52 9.85 2.51 1.32
C VAL A 52 9.48 3.47 0.19
N THR A 53 10.00 4.69 0.26
CA THR A 53 9.79 5.70 -0.76
C THR A 53 11.09 5.96 -1.52
N PHE A 54 10.98 6.42 -2.76
CA PHE A 54 12.12 6.58 -3.66
C PHE A 54 12.15 7.97 -4.26
N ASN A 55 13.36 8.45 -4.58
CA ASN A 55 13.55 9.71 -5.29
C ASN A 55 13.38 9.55 -6.80
N GLU A 56 13.44 8.32 -7.30
CA GLU A 56 13.31 7.98 -8.71
C GLU A 56 12.30 6.85 -8.89
N HIS A 57 11.96 6.54 -10.14
CA HIS A 57 10.99 5.47 -10.47
C HIS A 57 11.63 4.09 -10.35
N GLN A 58 11.88 3.64 -9.14
CA GLN A 58 12.60 2.40 -8.84
C GLN A 58 11.78 1.38 -8.03
N ALA A 59 10.52 1.68 -7.74
CA ALA A 59 9.72 0.84 -6.83
C ALA A 59 9.57 -0.60 -7.33
N ASP A 60 9.34 -0.79 -8.63
CA ASP A 60 9.15 -2.14 -9.20
C ASP A 60 10.39 -3.01 -9.04
N GLU A 61 11.56 -2.46 -9.36
CA GLU A 61 12.83 -3.18 -9.23
C GLU A 61 13.19 -3.41 -7.77
N ALA A 62 12.99 -2.38 -6.94
CA ALA A 62 13.27 -2.47 -5.51
C ALA A 62 12.39 -3.53 -4.84
N ALA A 63 11.14 -3.67 -5.26
CA ALA A 63 10.23 -4.68 -4.71
C ALA A 63 10.81 -6.10 -4.88
N ARG A 64 11.44 -6.38 -6.00
CA ARG A 64 12.07 -7.68 -6.25
C ARG A 64 13.20 -7.95 -5.28
N VAL A 65 14.00 -6.92 -5.00
CA VAL A 65 15.11 -7.03 -4.04
C VAL A 65 14.59 -7.18 -2.62
N ILE A 66 13.60 -6.38 -2.23
CA ILE A 66 13.03 -6.41 -0.88
C ILE A 66 12.45 -7.78 -0.57
N ARG A 67 11.81 -8.44 -1.55
CA ARG A 67 11.24 -9.77 -1.36
C ARG A 67 12.27 -10.81 -0.95
N THR A 68 13.54 -10.60 -1.21
CA THR A 68 14.61 -11.53 -0.83
C THR A 68 15.14 -11.30 0.58
N VAL A 69 14.75 -10.20 1.23
CA VAL A 69 15.21 -9.87 2.58
C VAL A 69 14.52 -10.79 3.60
N PRO A 70 15.29 -11.47 4.47
CA PRO A 70 14.70 -12.32 5.50
C PRO A 70 13.75 -11.52 6.41
N GLY A 71 12.61 -12.11 6.71
CA GLY A 71 11.57 -11.47 7.54
C GLY A 71 10.48 -10.79 6.74
N VAL A 72 10.69 -10.57 5.45
CA VAL A 72 9.67 -9.99 4.58
C VAL A 72 8.69 -11.09 4.15
N ALA A 73 7.40 -10.86 4.43
CA ALA A 73 6.35 -11.79 4.03
C ALA A 73 5.92 -11.53 2.58
N ARG A 74 5.72 -10.27 2.23
CA ARG A 74 5.35 -9.86 0.87
C ARG A 74 5.60 -8.37 0.69
N VAL A 75 5.65 -7.94 -0.56
CA VAL A 75 5.79 -6.52 -0.91
C VAL A 75 4.63 -6.15 -1.82
N SER A 76 3.91 -5.09 -1.45
CA SER A 76 2.87 -4.51 -2.27
C SER A 76 3.36 -3.22 -2.89
N LEU A 77 3.09 -3.04 -4.17
CA LEU A 77 3.32 -1.75 -4.83
C LEU A 77 2.07 -0.90 -4.63
N ALA A 78 2.28 0.35 -4.23
CA ALA A 78 1.18 1.26 -3.94
C ALA A 78 1.48 2.64 -4.49
N TYR A 79 0.44 3.46 -4.59
CA TYR A 79 0.58 4.87 -4.90
C TYR A 79 0.44 5.67 -3.61
N HIS A 80 1.37 6.60 -3.40
CA HIS A 80 1.36 7.50 -2.26
C HIS A 80 0.79 8.83 -2.70
N THR A 81 -0.35 9.21 -2.13
CA THR A 81 -1.03 10.46 -2.45
C THR A 81 -1.21 11.31 -1.20
N ASN A 82 -1.61 12.57 -1.38
CA ASN A 82 -2.10 13.35 -0.27
C ASN A 82 -3.54 12.90 0.07
N ARG A 83 -4.17 13.56 1.04
CA ARG A 83 -5.53 13.21 1.50
C ARG A 83 -6.64 13.85 0.67
N ASN A 84 -6.31 14.41 -0.48
CA ASN A 84 -7.31 14.98 -1.39
C ASN A 84 -8.07 13.85 -2.09
N PRO A 85 -9.41 13.76 -1.94
CA PRO A 85 -10.20 12.70 -2.57
C PRO A 85 -10.01 12.57 -4.07
N GLN A 86 -9.83 13.68 -4.78
CA GLN A 86 -9.60 13.63 -6.22
C GLN A 86 -8.32 12.88 -6.55
N GLU A 87 -7.26 13.09 -5.77
CA GLU A 87 -5.97 12.45 -6.02
C GLU A 87 -5.98 10.98 -5.66
N TYR A 88 -6.48 10.62 -4.47
CA TYR A 88 -6.44 9.20 -4.10
C TYR A 88 -7.46 8.37 -4.88
N CYS A 89 -8.58 8.95 -5.31
CA CYS A 89 -9.51 8.25 -6.19
C CYS A 89 -8.89 8.02 -7.57
N ALA A 90 -8.19 9.02 -8.11
CA ALA A 90 -7.49 8.88 -9.38
C ALA A 90 -6.39 7.81 -9.30
N ALA A 91 -5.67 7.77 -8.19
CA ALA A 91 -4.66 6.75 -7.95
C ALA A 91 -5.28 5.35 -7.87
N ALA A 92 -6.46 5.22 -7.25
CA ALA A 92 -7.18 3.96 -7.16
C ALA A 92 -7.59 3.45 -8.54
N VAL A 93 -8.10 4.34 -9.40
CA VAL A 93 -8.45 4.00 -10.78
C VAL A 93 -7.22 3.50 -11.53
N LYS A 94 -6.11 4.22 -11.40
CA LYS A 94 -4.86 3.84 -12.06
C LYS A 94 -4.36 2.49 -11.58
N ALA A 95 -4.37 2.26 -10.28
CA ALA A 95 -3.93 0.99 -9.69
C ALA A 95 -4.78 -0.18 -10.18
N LEU A 96 -6.09 -0.02 -10.21
CA LEU A 96 -6.99 -1.08 -10.65
C LEU A 96 -6.83 -1.36 -12.15
N ARG A 97 -6.63 -0.29 -12.95
CA ARG A 97 -6.39 -0.45 -14.38
C ARG A 97 -5.10 -1.22 -14.65
N GLU A 98 -4.07 -1.01 -13.85
CA GLU A 98 -2.79 -1.69 -13.97
C GLU A 98 -2.80 -3.11 -13.40
N PHE A 99 -3.82 -3.46 -12.62
CA PHE A 99 -3.93 -4.79 -12.00
C PHE A 99 -3.99 -5.91 -13.06
N GLY A 100 -4.57 -5.61 -14.19
CA GLY A 100 -4.75 -6.59 -15.26
C GLY A 100 -6.21 -7.00 -15.39
N PRO A 101 -6.51 -8.14 -16.06
CA PRO A 101 -7.90 -8.56 -16.25
C PRO A 101 -8.59 -8.91 -14.94
N PHE A 102 -9.81 -8.41 -14.77
CA PHE A 102 -10.66 -8.74 -13.61
C PHE A 102 -12.14 -8.58 -14.02
N GLU A 103 -13.01 -9.29 -13.34
CA GLU A 103 -14.45 -9.17 -13.54
C GLU A 103 -15.15 -8.53 -12.34
N SER A 104 -14.56 -8.67 -11.15
CA SER A 104 -15.12 -8.15 -9.91
C SER A 104 -14.05 -7.48 -9.07
N PHE A 105 -14.48 -6.51 -8.28
CA PHE A 105 -13.56 -5.79 -7.38
C PHE A 105 -14.26 -5.37 -6.09
N LYS A 106 -13.45 -5.01 -5.11
CA LYS A 106 -13.89 -4.49 -3.82
C LYS A 106 -12.90 -3.42 -3.35
N VAL A 107 -13.40 -2.42 -2.66
CA VAL A 107 -12.57 -1.41 -1.98
C VAL A 107 -12.53 -1.74 -0.49
N HIS A 108 -11.34 -1.74 0.07
CA HIS A 108 -11.13 -1.91 1.50
C HIS A 108 -10.33 -0.74 2.03
N ALA A 109 -10.98 0.20 2.70
CA ALA A 109 -10.33 1.35 3.30
C ALA A 109 -10.05 1.10 4.77
N LYS A 110 -8.87 1.52 5.22
CA LYS A 110 -8.45 1.42 6.61
C LYS A 110 -7.78 2.73 7.02
N ARG A 111 -8.17 3.25 8.19
CA ARG A 111 -7.53 4.44 8.77
C ARG A 111 -6.71 4.02 9.98
N SER A 112 -5.45 4.41 10.00
CA SER A 112 -4.62 4.32 11.20
C SER A 112 -4.60 5.65 11.94
N ASN A 113 -5.01 6.73 11.27
CA ASN A 113 -5.05 8.07 11.84
C ASN A 113 -6.50 8.54 11.93
N THR A 114 -6.96 8.85 13.15
CA THR A 114 -8.33 9.30 13.42
C THR A 114 -8.53 10.80 13.19
N ASP A 115 -7.45 11.54 12.88
CA ASP A 115 -7.55 12.98 12.65
C ASP A 115 -8.13 13.32 11.28
N TYR A 116 -8.20 12.36 10.37
CA TYR A 116 -8.85 12.57 9.10
C TYR A 116 -10.36 12.59 9.29
N GLU A 117 -11.04 13.58 8.71
CA GLU A 117 -12.47 13.82 8.90
C GLU A 117 -13.37 12.73 8.32
N LEU A 118 -12.91 12.04 7.26
CA LEU A 118 -13.69 10.98 6.63
C LEU A 118 -13.44 9.64 7.30
N THR A 119 -14.50 8.87 7.50
CA THR A 119 -14.39 7.51 8.03
C THR A 119 -13.99 6.54 6.94
N SER A 120 -13.59 5.32 7.33
CA SER A 120 -13.29 4.27 6.34
C SER A 120 -14.50 3.91 5.49
N ILE A 121 -15.72 4.02 6.04
CA ILE A 121 -16.95 3.80 5.28
C ILE A 121 -17.12 4.87 4.21
N ASP A 122 -16.87 6.14 4.57
CA ASP A 122 -16.94 7.26 3.63
C ASP A 122 -15.93 7.09 2.49
N ILE A 123 -14.70 6.69 2.81
CA ILE A 123 -13.65 6.47 1.82
C ILE A 123 -14.02 5.31 0.91
N ASN A 124 -14.51 4.19 1.46
CA ASN A 124 -14.98 3.05 0.67
C ASN A 124 -16.03 3.48 -0.34
N ARG A 125 -17.00 4.30 0.09
CA ARG A 125 -18.07 4.77 -0.78
C ARG A 125 -17.53 5.68 -1.88
N GLN A 126 -16.69 6.66 -1.53
CA GLN A 126 -16.12 7.61 -2.51
C GLN A 126 -15.29 6.89 -3.56
N VAL A 127 -14.38 6.05 -3.13
CA VAL A 127 -13.50 5.32 -4.06
C VAL A 127 -14.31 4.32 -4.88
N GLY A 128 -15.27 3.63 -4.24
CA GLY A 128 -16.15 2.68 -4.92
C GLY A 128 -16.97 3.33 -6.03
N GLU A 129 -17.52 4.51 -5.78
CA GLU A 129 -18.30 5.26 -6.79
C GLU A 129 -17.43 5.62 -8.00
N VAL A 130 -16.22 6.14 -7.75
CA VAL A 130 -15.29 6.51 -8.82
C VAL A 130 -14.88 5.28 -9.64
N LEU A 131 -14.61 4.16 -8.97
CA LEU A 131 -14.25 2.91 -9.66
C LEU A 131 -15.40 2.35 -10.47
N CYS A 132 -16.63 2.43 -9.97
CA CYS A 132 -17.81 2.01 -10.73
C CYS A 132 -18.00 2.84 -12.00
N GLU A 133 -17.74 4.13 -11.93
CA GLU A 133 -17.80 5.01 -13.09
C GLU A 133 -16.69 4.71 -14.11
N ALA A 134 -15.49 4.43 -13.60
CA ALA A 134 -14.34 4.14 -14.46
C ALA A 134 -14.42 2.73 -15.10
N PHE A 135 -15.07 1.80 -14.43
CA PHE A 135 -15.18 0.40 -14.86
C PHE A 135 -16.65 -0.04 -14.84
N PRO A 136 -17.50 0.53 -15.72
CA PRO A 136 -18.95 0.28 -15.65
C PRO A 136 -19.37 -1.15 -16.00
N ASP A 137 -18.50 -1.91 -16.66
CA ASP A 137 -18.73 -3.31 -17.03
C ASP A 137 -18.27 -4.31 -15.97
N LYS A 138 -17.71 -3.81 -14.85
CA LYS A 138 -17.23 -4.67 -13.77
C LYS A 138 -18.18 -4.64 -12.57
N LYS A 139 -18.14 -5.68 -11.76
CA LYS A 139 -19.01 -5.83 -10.59
C LYS A 139 -18.29 -5.50 -9.31
N VAL A 140 -19.01 -4.86 -8.38
CA VAL A 140 -18.57 -4.79 -7.00
C VAL A 140 -19.01 -6.09 -6.32
N GLN A 141 -18.05 -6.82 -5.78
CA GLN A 141 -18.30 -8.09 -5.12
C GLN A 141 -17.63 -8.13 -3.76
N MET A 142 -18.44 -8.21 -2.71
CA MET A 142 -17.93 -8.11 -1.34
C MET A 142 -17.23 -9.38 -0.86
N TYR A 143 -17.56 -10.51 -1.47
CA TYR A 143 -16.97 -11.79 -1.10
C TYR A 143 -16.19 -12.36 -2.27
N ASP A 144 -14.91 -12.66 -2.01
CA ASP A 144 -13.98 -13.27 -2.97
C ASP A 144 -13.93 -12.53 -4.31
N PRO A 145 -13.65 -11.21 -4.33
CA PRO A 145 -13.49 -10.47 -5.59
C PRO A 145 -12.20 -10.85 -6.30
N ASP A 146 -12.17 -10.64 -7.62
CA ASP A 146 -10.95 -10.86 -8.40
C ASP A 146 -9.84 -9.87 -8.02
N ALA A 147 -10.21 -8.63 -7.73
CA ALA A 147 -9.27 -7.59 -7.36
C ALA A 147 -9.75 -6.85 -6.10
N MET A 148 -8.82 -6.47 -5.26
CA MET A 148 -9.13 -5.68 -4.07
C MET A 148 -8.27 -4.43 -4.06
N VAL A 149 -8.92 -3.27 -3.98
CA VAL A 149 -8.24 -1.98 -3.87
C VAL A 149 -8.16 -1.61 -2.40
N HIS A 150 -6.95 -1.60 -1.87
CA HIS A 150 -6.71 -1.20 -0.48
C HIS A 150 -6.40 0.28 -0.44
N VAL A 151 -7.12 1.00 0.41
CA VAL A 151 -6.87 2.42 0.67
C VAL A 151 -6.45 2.55 2.12
N LEU A 152 -5.23 3.01 2.35
CA LEU A 152 -4.66 3.10 3.68
C LEU A 152 -4.40 4.57 4.01
N VAL A 153 -5.11 5.10 5.01
CA VAL A 153 -4.90 6.46 5.48
C VAL A 153 -3.97 6.42 6.69
N VAL A 154 -2.82 7.04 6.54
CA VAL A 154 -1.74 7.03 7.55
C VAL A 154 -1.36 8.47 7.91
N GLN A 155 -0.56 8.64 8.97
CA GLN A 155 -0.05 9.95 9.39
C GLN A 155 0.96 10.52 8.39
#